data_7c376b861aa1911306ad07790fa67cc2
#
_entry.id   7c376b861aa1911306ad07790fa67cc2
#
_cell.length_a   1.000
_cell.length_b   1.000
_cell.length_c   1.000
_cell.angle_alpha   90.00
_cell.angle_beta   90.00
_cell.angle_gamma   90.00
#
_symmetry.space_group_name_H-M   'P 1'
#
loop_
_entity.id
_entity.type
_entity.pdbx_description
1 polymer ?
#
loop_
_entity_poly.entity_id
_entity_poly.type
_entity_poly.pdbx_seq_one_letter_code
_entity_poly.pdbx_strand_id
1 'polypeptide(L)'
;QRHFSDIPNKKLEMPVYSDSLFSNKEVPKFHHVESVRDRDVLKISFDMPDDMPFWESKPTQFLAHLLGEEGEGSLLSYLKGKGWSLGLETSTWWRMFHIKVQLTDLGKEEYEDVIRACFSYIQLLKEEGLKNYIFEERKKLADIELKYIEPKSSMGRASQYSASMLYFPVESFLSHYYLYHKHSQEDFEKFLSQLHVENMQVS
;
A
#
# COMPACT_ATOMS: atom_id res chain seq x y z
N GLN A 1 13.14 -3.97 32.44
CA GLN A 1 13.79 -5.26 32.75
C GLN A 1 13.21 -5.92 34.00
N ARG A 2 12.98 -5.23 35.12
CA ARG A 2 12.53 -5.82 36.38
C ARG A 2 11.23 -6.64 36.31
N HIS A 3 10.33 -6.37 35.36
CA HIS A 3 9.02 -7.00 35.30
C HIS A 3 8.91 -8.11 34.23
N PHE A 4 9.93 -8.27 33.40
CA PHE A 4 9.88 -9.18 32.25
C PHE A 4 11.09 -10.12 32.16
N SER A 5 12.07 -9.99 33.08
CA SER A 5 13.28 -10.80 33.10
C SER A 5 13.03 -12.29 33.31
N ASP A 6 11.93 -12.63 33.98
CA ASP A 6 11.58 -14.02 34.33
C ASP A 6 10.81 -14.76 33.21
N ILE A 7 10.48 -14.04 32.13
CA ILE A 7 9.84 -14.68 30.96
C ILE A 7 10.90 -15.44 30.16
N PRO A 8 10.81 -16.79 30.09
CA PRO A 8 11.81 -17.56 29.40
C PRO A 8 11.74 -17.31 27.89
N ASN A 9 12.87 -17.04 27.27
CA ASN A 9 12.98 -17.02 25.82
C ASN A 9 12.94 -18.45 25.28
N LYS A 10 11.82 -18.85 24.69
CA LYS A 10 11.62 -20.20 24.13
C LYS A 10 12.27 -20.37 22.75
N LYS A 11 12.89 -19.32 22.18
CA LYS A 11 13.53 -19.34 20.85
C LYS A 11 12.60 -19.88 19.75
N LEU A 12 11.31 -19.56 19.84
CA LEU A 12 10.34 -19.96 18.84
C LEU A 12 10.63 -19.21 17.54
N GLU A 13 10.57 -19.96 16.43
CA GLU A 13 10.61 -19.37 15.12
C GLU A 13 9.26 -18.67 14.83
N MET A 14 9.32 -17.54 14.15
CA MET A 14 8.12 -16.84 13.72
C MET A 14 7.41 -17.67 12.64
N PRO A 15 6.08 -17.86 12.74
CA PRO A 15 5.36 -18.56 11.70
C PRO A 15 5.39 -17.75 10.40
N VAL A 16 5.74 -18.41 9.30
CA VAL A 16 5.71 -17.84 7.96
C VAL A 16 4.44 -18.29 7.27
N TYR A 17 3.62 -17.32 6.88
CA TYR A 17 2.38 -17.56 6.14
C TYR A 17 2.65 -17.27 4.66
N SER A 18 2.82 -18.31 3.86
CA SER A 18 3.16 -18.22 2.43
C SER A 18 1.94 -18.21 1.51
N ASP A 19 0.80 -18.66 2.00
CA ASP A 19 -0.39 -18.85 1.17
C ASP A 19 -0.99 -17.51 0.75
N SER A 20 -1.51 -17.47 -0.49
CA SER A 20 -2.30 -16.35 -0.97
C SER A 20 -3.53 -16.13 -0.09
N LEU A 21 -3.88 -14.86 0.14
CA LEU A 21 -5.11 -14.50 0.86
C LEU A 21 -6.36 -14.85 0.06
N PHE A 22 -6.22 -14.92 -1.27
CA PHE A 22 -7.28 -15.35 -2.17
C PHE A 22 -7.00 -16.79 -2.62
N SER A 23 -7.93 -17.70 -2.37
CA SER A 23 -7.82 -19.04 -2.95
C SER A 23 -8.02 -18.97 -4.47
N ASN A 24 -7.30 -19.82 -5.23
CA ASN A 24 -7.41 -19.91 -6.68
C ASN A 24 -8.85 -20.19 -7.19
N LYS A 25 -9.79 -20.50 -6.30
CA LYS A 25 -11.20 -20.72 -6.60
C LYS A 25 -12.07 -19.48 -6.41
N GLU A 26 -11.52 -18.39 -5.89
CA GLU A 26 -12.27 -17.21 -5.47
C GLU A 26 -12.06 -15.96 -6.34
N VAL A 27 -11.50 -16.13 -7.52
CA VAL A 27 -11.08 -15.07 -8.42
C VAL A 27 -12.07 -14.85 -9.55
N PRO A 28 -12.11 -13.65 -10.14
CA PRO A 28 -12.29 -12.35 -9.52
C PRO A 28 -13.73 -12.21 -9.06
N LYS A 29 -13.97 -11.69 -7.86
CA LYS A 29 -15.32 -11.48 -7.35
C LYS A 29 -15.67 -10.00 -7.34
N PHE A 30 -16.84 -9.70 -7.87
CA PHE A 30 -17.49 -8.43 -7.69
C PHE A 30 -18.46 -8.54 -6.52
N HIS A 31 -18.28 -7.72 -5.50
CA HIS A 31 -19.13 -7.66 -4.33
C HIS A 31 -19.91 -6.36 -4.32
N HIS A 32 -21.21 -6.44 -4.49
CA HIS A 32 -22.06 -5.29 -4.26
C HIS A 32 -22.37 -5.19 -2.75
N VAL A 33 -21.97 -4.09 -2.13
CA VAL A 33 -22.18 -3.83 -0.71
C VAL A 33 -23.04 -2.59 -0.56
N GLU A 34 -24.20 -2.72 0.04
CA GLU A 34 -25.05 -1.58 0.36
C GLU A 34 -24.41 -0.78 1.50
N SER A 35 -24.06 0.47 1.23
CA SER A 35 -23.43 1.34 2.21
C SER A 35 -24.46 1.90 3.21
N VAL A 36 -24.11 1.88 4.50
CA VAL A 36 -24.88 2.57 5.55
C VAL A 36 -24.66 4.09 5.51
N ARG A 37 -23.59 4.54 4.88
CA ARG A 37 -23.25 5.96 4.70
C ARG A 37 -23.54 6.36 3.27
N ASP A 38 -23.93 7.60 3.08
CA ASP A 38 -24.18 8.20 1.76
C ASP A 38 -22.86 8.48 1.05
N ARG A 39 -22.17 7.40 0.64
CA ARG A 39 -20.90 7.44 -0.10
C ARG A 39 -20.81 6.22 -1.00
N ASP A 40 -20.69 6.45 -2.30
CA ASP A 40 -20.40 5.41 -3.26
C ASP A 40 -18.88 5.28 -3.43
N VAL A 41 -18.35 4.11 -3.11
CA VAL A 41 -16.93 3.82 -3.17
C VAL A 41 -16.70 2.56 -3.99
N LEU A 42 -15.95 2.68 -5.05
CA LEU A 42 -15.37 1.54 -5.77
C LEU A 42 -14.05 1.17 -5.13
N LYS A 43 -13.96 -0.04 -4.60
CA LYS A 43 -12.72 -0.55 -4.01
C LYS A 43 -12.19 -1.71 -4.83
N ILE A 44 -10.98 -1.57 -5.36
CA ILE A 44 -10.23 -2.63 -6.04
C ILE A 44 -9.15 -3.11 -5.07
N SER A 45 -9.09 -4.40 -4.81
CA SER A 45 -8.18 -5.01 -3.84
C SER A 45 -7.34 -6.09 -4.51
N PHE A 46 -6.04 -6.12 -4.22
CA PHE A 46 -5.10 -7.10 -4.74
C PHE A 46 -4.38 -7.81 -3.58
N ASP A 47 -4.16 -9.12 -3.70
CA ASP A 47 -3.25 -9.85 -2.82
C ASP A 47 -1.80 -9.54 -3.21
N MET A 48 -0.97 -9.27 -2.22
CA MET A 48 0.41 -8.86 -2.41
C MET A 48 1.36 -9.83 -1.72
N PRO A 49 2.58 -9.99 -2.22
CA PRO A 49 3.62 -10.67 -1.48
C PRO A 49 3.86 -10.00 -0.12
N ASP A 50 4.43 -10.74 0.82
CA ASP A 50 4.92 -10.15 2.06
C ASP A 50 5.98 -9.06 1.75
N ASP A 51 5.74 -7.84 2.17
CA ASP A 51 6.63 -6.70 1.93
C ASP A 51 7.66 -6.48 3.04
N MET A 52 7.58 -7.22 4.15
CA MET A 52 8.52 -7.13 5.26
C MET A 52 9.99 -7.36 4.85
N PRO A 53 10.31 -8.35 3.98
CA PRO A 53 11.68 -8.52 3.49
C PRO A 53 12.19 -7.36 2.62
N PHE A 54 11.28 -6.52 2.12
CA PHE A 54 11.56 -5.40 1.21
C PHE A 54 11.53 -4.03 1.90
N TRP A 55 11.73 -4.01 3.23
CA TRP A 55 11.62 -2.80 4.05
C TRP A 55 12.60 -1.69 3.66
N GLU A 56 13.71 -2.01 2.99
CA GLU A 56 14.67 -1.01 2.50
C GLU A 56 14.20 -0.32 1.22
N SER A 57 13.54 -1.05 0.33
CA SER A 57 13.05 -0.55 -0.97
C SER A 57 11.59 -0.12 -0.95
N LYS A 58 10.77 -0.66 -0.04
CA LYS A 58 9.35 -0.32 0.20
C LYS A 58 8.49 -0.25 -1.07
N PRO A 59 8.45 -1.29 -1.89
CA PRO A 59 7.79 -1.24 -3.19
C PRO A 59 6.29 -0.92 -3.09
N THR A 60 5.58 -1.45 -2.09
CA THR A 60 4.16 -1.16 -1.86
C THR A 60 3.88 0.31 -1.56
N GLN A 61 4.79 0.98 -0.84
CA GLN A 61 4.64 2.40 -0.56
C GLN A 61 4.85 3.26 -1.82
N PHE A 62 5.77 2.86 -2.72
CA PHE A 62 5.92 3.53 -4.01
C PHE A 62 4.71 3.31 -4.90
N LEU A 63 4.14 2.11 -4.95
CA LEU A 63 2.90 1.85 -5.67
C LEU A 63 1.76 2.72 -5.14
N ALA A 64 1.61 2.81 -3.81
CA ALA A 64 0.61 3.65 -3.20
C ALA A 64 0.81 5.13 -3.52
N HIS A 65 2.06 5.61 -3.51
CA HIS A 65 2.37 6.99 -3.87
C HIS A 65 2.04 7.29 -5.33
N LEU A 66 2.51 6.46 -6.27
CA LEU A 66 2.29 6.70 -7.70
C LEU A 66 0.83 6.59 -8.13
N LEU A 67 0.10 5.61 -7.59
CA LEU A 67 -1.33 5.43 -7.88
C LEU A 67 -2.21 6.45 -7.15
N GLY A 68 -1.77 6.93 -5.97
CA GLY A 68 -2.48 7.90 -5.16
C GLY A 68 -2.10 9.37 -5.45
N GLU A 69 -1.26 9.61 -6.47
CA GLU A 69 -0.87 10.97 -6.87
C GLU A 69 -2.08 11.79 -7.31
N GLU A 70 -2.12 13.08 -6.93
CA GLU A 70 -3.26 13.98 -7.20
C GLU A 70 -2.94 15.05 -8.25
N GLY A 71 -1.68 15.19 -8.65
CA GLY A 71 -1.21 16.19 -9.59
C GLY A 71 -1.78 16.03 -11.00
N GLU A 72 -1.46 16.97 -11.87
CA GLU A 72 -1.79 16.92 -13.29
C GLU A 72 -1.17 15.67 -13.96
N GLY A 73 -1.95 14.95 -14.77
CA GLY A 73 -1.53 13.71 -15.40
C GLY A 73 -1.70 12.46 -14.52
N SER A 74 -2.13 12.61 -13.25
CA SER A 74 -2.43 11.48 -12.36
C SER A 74 -3.72 10.76 -12.73
N LEU A 75 -3.89 9.55 -12.21
CA LEU A 75 -5.15 8.80 -12.34
C LEU A 75 -6.34 9.59 -11.78
N LEU A 76 -6.19 10.20 -10.59
CA LEU A 76 -7.26 11.01 -10.01
C LEU A 76 -7.62 12.21 -10.88
N SER A 77 -6.63 12.91 -11.43
CA SER A 77 -6.85 14.05 -12.34
C SER A 77 -7.68 13.61 -13.57
N TYR A 78 -7.34 12.46 -14.15
CA TYR A 78 -8.10 11.90 -15.28
C TYR A 78 -9.55 11.57 -14.90
N LEU A 79 -9.75 10.87 -13.78
CA LEU A 79 -11.10 10.49 -13.31
C LEU A 79 -11.96 11.70 -12.98
N LYS A 80 -11.38 12.74 -12.35
CA LYS A 80 -12.06 14.03 -12.10
C LYS A 80 -12.41 14.74 -13.41
N GLY A 81 -11.50 14.73 -14.39
CA GLY A 81 -11.75 15.32 -15.71
C GLY A 81 -12.90 14.66 -16.47
N LYS A 82 -13.14 13.37 -16.23
CA LYS A 82 -14.32 12.62 -16.73
C LYS A 82 -15.59 12.85 -15.90
N GLY A 83 -15.49 13.48 -14.75
CA GLY A 83 -16.62 13.64 -13.82
C GLY A 83 -16.99 12.36 -13.07
N TRP A 84 -16.12 11.34 -13.04
CA TRP A 84 -16.41 10.03 -12.45
C TRP A 84 -16.04 9.91 -10.98
N SER A 85 -15.13 10.75 -10.49
CA SER A 85 -14.59 10.63 -9.13
C SER A 85 -14.51 11.96 -8.40
N LEU A 86 -14.79 11.90 -7.09
CA LEU A 86 -14.55 12.98 -6.13
C LEU A 86 -13.17 12.87 -5.48
N GLY A 87 -12.63 11.66 -5.37
CA GLY A 87 -11.35 11.38 -4.71
C GLY A 87 -10.85 9.96 -4.98
N LEU A 88 -9.56 9.77 -4.81
CA LEU A 88 -8.90 8.48 -4.90
C LEU A 88 -7.96 8.32 -3.70
N GLU A 89 -8.00 7.17 -3.07
CA GLU A 89 -7.15 6.79 -1.96
C GLU A 89 -6.53 5.43 -2.26
N THR A 90 -5.24 5.31 -2.01
CA THR A 90 -4.55 4.03 -2.00
C THR A 90 -4.18 3.66 -0.57
N SER A 91 -4.29 2.41 -0.23
CA SER A 91 -3.92 1.93 1.10
C SER A 91 -3.35 0.52 1.05
N THR A 92 -2.44 0.25 1.95
CA THR A 92 -1.90 -1.09 2.19
C THR A 92 -2.30 -1.55 3.58
N TRP A 93 -2.79 -2.76 3.68
CA TRP A 93 -3.06 -3.37 4.96
C TRP A 93 -2.62 -4.83 4.91
N TRP A 94 -1.61 -5.16 5.72
CA TRP A 94 -0.97 -6.47 5.70
C TRP A 94 -0.50 -6.81 4.28
N ARG A 95 -1.03 -7.89 3.68
CA ARG A 95 -0.72 -8.35 2.32
C ARG A 95 -1.76 -7.89 1.29
N MET A 96 -2.52 -6.85 1.57
CA MET A 96 -3.54 -6.33 0.68
C MET A 96 -3.18 -4.92 0.21
N PHE A 97 -3.26 -4.70 -1.09
CA PHE A 97 -3.20 -3.38 -1.70
C PHE A 97 -4.59 -2.96 -2.17
N HIS A 98 -5.01 -1.77 -1.83
CA HIS A 98 -6.32 -1.26 -2.17
C HIS A 98 -6.22 0.05 -2.95
N ILE A 99 -7.01 0.12 -4.03
CA ILE A 99 -7.35 1.37 -4.71
C ILE A 99 -8.83 1.64 -4.39
N LYS A 100 -9.12 2.78 -3.78
CA LYS A 100 -10.46 3.21 -3.44
C LYS A 100 -10.77 4.48 -4.21
N VAL A 101 -11.82 4.45 -5.01
CA VAL A 101 -12.29 5.60 -5.78
C VAL A 101 -13.64 6.03 -5.21
N GLN A 102 -13.72 7.26 -4.71
CA GLN A 102 -14.98 7.85 -4.31
C GLN A 102 -15.73 8.30 -5.57
N LEU A 103 -16.81 7.62 -5.89
CA LEU A 103 -17.56 7.83 -7.12
C LEU A 103 -18.50 9.03 -7.01
N THR A 104 -18.75 9.65 -8.15
CA THR A 104 -19.94 10.50 -8.40
C THR A 104 -21.10 9.62 -8.86
N ASP A 105 -22.30 10.18 -9.02
CA ASP A 105 -23.43 9.45 -9.61
C ASP A 105 -23.08 8.94 -11.01
N LEU A 106 -22.45 9.77 -11.84
CA LEU A 106 -21.96 9.36 -13.16
C LEU A 106 -20.88 8.27 -13.06
N GLY A 107 -19.95 8.39 -12.10
CA GLY A 107 -18.93 7.37 -11.90
C GLY A 107 -19.49 6.03 -11.42
N LYS A 108 -20.64 6.05 -10.72
CA LYS A 108 -21.36 4.83 -10.34
C LYS A 108 -22.00 4.15 -11.54
N GLU A 109 -22.55 4.91 -12.48
CA GLU A 109 -23.07 4.36 -13.75
C GLU A 109 -21.94 3.81 -14.62
N GLU A 110 -20.78 4.47 -14.63
CA GLU A 110 -19.61 4.17 -15.47
C GLU A 110 -18.49 3.43 -14.70
N TYR A 111 -18.82 2.67 -13.64
CA TYR A 111 -17.81 2.06 -12.77
C TYR A 111 -16.86 1.10 -13.51
N GLU A 112 -17.30 0.44 -14.58
CA GLU A 112 -16.42 -0.39 -15.40
C GLU A 112 -15.36 0.43 -16.12
N ASP A 113 -15.70 1.63 -16.60
CA ASP A 113 -14.74 2.53 -17.24
C ASP A 113 -13.77 3.13 -16.21
N VAL A 114 -14.20 3.34 -14.96
CA VAL A 114 -13.32 3.68 -13.85
C VAL A 114 -12.30 2.55 -13.60
N ILE A 115 -12.74 1.29 -13.59
CA ILE A 115 -11.84 0.13 -13.47
C ILE A 115 -10.85 0.08 -14.64
N ARG A 116 -11.34 0.25 -15.88
CA ARG A 116 -10.47 0.29 -17.08
C ARG A 116 -9.42 1.39 -16.99
N ALA A 117 -9.79 2.58 -16.52
CA ALA A 117 -8.86 3.68 -16.30
C ALA A 117 -7.78 3.33 -15.26
N CYS A 118 -8.15 2.68 -14.15
CA CYS A 118 -7.19 2.20 -13.16
C CYS A 118 -6.17 1.23 -13.79
N PHE A 119 -6.64 0.26 -14.58
CA PHE A 119 -5.73 -0.70 -15.25
C PHE A 119 -4.90 -0.06 -16.35
N SER A 120 -5.43 0.92 -17.09
CA SER A 120 -4.65 1.68 -18.08
C SER A 120 -3.51 2.45 -17.41
N TYR A 121 -3.76 3.03 -16.23
CA TYR A 121 -2.73 3.72 -15.46
C TYR A 121 -1.69 2.74 -14.86
N ILE A 122 -2.13 1.57 -14.39
CA ILE A 122 -1.23 0.49 -13.95
C ILE A 122 -0.34 0.04 -15.11
N GLN A 123 -0.89 -0.07 -16.33
CA GLN A 123 -0.11 -0.41 -17.52
C GLN A 123 0.94 0.68 -17.84
N LEU A 124 0.56 1.94 -17.74
CA LEU A 124 1.50 3.07 -17.89
C LEU A 124 2.65 2.96 -16.88
N LEU A 125 2.36 2.64 -15.62
CA LEU A 125 3.40 2.44 -14.60
C LEU A 125 4.33 1.26 -14.92
N LYS A 126 3.82 0.19 -15.55
CA LYS A 126 4.64 -0.95 -16.01
C LYS A 126 5.60 -0.55 -17.14
N GLU A 127 5.16 0.32 -18.03
CA GLU A 127 5.98 0.82 -19.15
C GLU A 127 7.02 1.84 -18.68
N GLU A 128 6.65 2.73 -17.77
CA GLU A 128 7.51 3.80 -17.28
C GLU A 128 8.51 3.35 -16.20
N GLY A 129 8.13 2.39 -15.37
CA GLY A 129 8.91 1.92 -14.23
C GLY A 129 9.08 2.97 -13.12
N LEU A 130 9.85 2.65 -12.10
CA LEU A 130 10.17 3.56 -11.00
C LEU A 130 11.33 4.48 -11.38
N LYS A 131 11.03 5.73 -11.66
CA LYS A 131 12.05 6.73 -12.01
C LYS A 131 12.88 7.13 -10.79
N ASN A 132 14.19 7.26 -10.99
CA ASN A 132 15.11 7.61 -9.91
C ASN A 132 14.78 8.94 -9.22
N TYR A 133 14.28 9.94 -9.96
CA TYR A 133 13.92 11.22 -9.37
C TYR A 133 12.76 11.11 -8.37
N ILE A 134 11.80 10.21 -8.61
CA ILE A 134 10.68 9.93 -7.70
C ILE A 134 11.21 9.31 -6.40
N PHE A 135 12.16 8.37 -6.52
CA PHE A 135 12.82 7.78 -5.36
C PHE A 135 13.55 8.83 -4.52
N GLU A 136 14.36 9.69 -5.15
CA GLU A 136 15.11 10.72 -4.46
C GLU A 136 14.21 11.79 -3.81
N GLU A 137 13.10 12.13 -4.44
CA GLU A 137 12.10 13.02 -3.86
C GLU A 137 11.46 12.41 -2.62
N ARG A 138 10.97 11.17 -2.70
CA ARG A 138 10.38 10.46 -1.56
C ARG A 138 11.36 10.27 -0.42
N LYS A 139 12.61 9.98 -0.73
CA LYS A 139 13.67 9.87 0.27
C LYS A 139 13.89 11.18 1.02
N LYS A 140 13.96 12.30 0.32
CA LYS A 140 14.10 13.63 0.93
C LYS A 140 12.89 13.99 1.81
N LEU A 141 11.67 13.70 1.33
CA LEU A 141 10.46 13.92 2.12
C LEU A 141 10.45 13.05 3.38
N ALA A 142 10.87 11.80 3.29
CA ALA A 142 10.98 10.89 4.41
C ALA A 142 11.99 11.35 5.48
N ASP A 143 13.11 11.92 5.07
CA ASP A 143 14.10 12.53 5.97
C ASP A 143 13.49 13.71 6.75
N ILE A 144 12.66 14.52 6.08
CA ILE A 144 11.94 15.63 6.71
C ILE A 144 10.88 15.09 7.67
N GLU A 145 10.07 14.11 7.26
CA GLU A 145 9.05 13.48 8.09
C GLU A 145 9.66 12.88 9.37
N LEU A 146 10.80 12.18 9.25
CA LEU A 146 11.51 11.63 10.40
C LEU A 146 11.97 12.72 11.37
N LYS A 147 12.46 13.85 10.86
CA LYS A 147 12.95 14.97 11.67
C LYS A 147 11.83 15.66 12.45
N TYR A 148 10.62 15.72 11.90
CA TYR A 148 9.48 16.43 12.45
C TYR A 148 8.36 15.50 12.94
N ILE A 149 8.71 14.25 13.31
CA ILE A 149 7.73 13.29 13.84
C ILE A 149 7.01 13.87 15.05
N GLU A 150 5.70 13.88 14.98
CA GLU A 150 4.86 14.24 16.13
C GLU A 150 5.02 13.22 17.29
N PRO A 151 5.07 13.69 18.53
CA PRO A 151 5.16 12.81 19.67
C PRO A 151 3.92 11.91 19.81
N LYS A 152 4.08 10.60 19.66
CA LYS A 152 3.04 9.62 20.01
C LYS A 152 3.00 9.41 21.52
N SER A 153 1.89 8.86 22.03
CA SER A 153 1.80 8.44 23.44
C SER A 153 2.90 7.43 23.79
N SER A 154 3.34 7.40 25.05
CA SER A 154 4.38 6.48 25.53
C SER A 154 4.02 5.01 25.24
N MET A 155 2.76 4.63 25.41
CA MET A 155 2.27 3.29 25.10
C MET A 155 2.34 2.99 23.61
N GLY A 156 1.90 3.93 22.75
CA GLY A 156 1.97 3.79 21.30
C GLY A 156 3.40 3.60 20.79
N ARG A 157 4.37 4.35 21.35
CA ARG A 157 5.80 4.17 21.05
C ARG A 157 6.33 2.82 21.50
N ALA A 158 6.04 2.42 22.75
CA ALA A 158 6.50 1.15 23.29
C ALA A 158 5.97 -0.03 22.46
N SER A 159 4.70 0.00 22.07
CA SER A 159 4.09 -1.02 21.20
C SER A 159 4.74 -1.04 19.81
N GLN A 160 4.92 0.12 19.18
CA GLN A 160 5.54 0.21 17.86
C GLN A 160 6.99 -0.31 17.88
N TYR A 161 7.79 0.11 18.86
CA TYR A 161 9.19 -0.28 18.94
C TYR A 161 9.37 -1.75 19.29
N SER A 162 8.56 -2.29 20.20
CA SER A 162 8.60 -3.72 20.52
C SER A 162 8.25 -4.59 19.31
N ALA A 163 7.27 -4.20 18.52
CA ALA A 163 6.96 -4.88 17.27
C ALA A 163 8.11 -4.74 16.25
N SER A 164 8.64 -3.54 16.06
CA SER A 164 9.75 -3.30 15.12
C SER A 164 11.00 -4.10 15.46
N MET A 165 11.33 -4.25 16.73
CA MET A 165 12.50 -5.02 17.20
C MET A 165 12.40 -6.53 16.89
N LEU A 166 11.22 -7.06 16.59
CA LEU A 166 11.03 -8.46 16.20
C LEU A 166 11.45 -8.71 14.74
N TYR A 167 11.36 -7.69 13.89
CA TYR A 167 11.46 -7.85 12.44
C TYR A 167 12.67 -7.14 11.83
N PHE A 168 13.17 -6.08 12.48
CA PHE A 168 14.16 -5.18 11.88
C PHE A 168 15.46 -5.15 12.70
N PRO A 169 16.61 -4.92 12.02
CA PRO A 169 17.90 -4.75 12.70
C PRO A 169 17.87 -3.63 13.75
N VAL A 170 18.69 -3.79 14.78
CA VAL A 170 18.78 -2.82 15.90
C VAL A 170 19.07 -1.41 15.42
N GLU A 171 19.86 -1.27 14.36
CA GLU A 171 20.27 0.01 13.79
C GLU A 171 19.12 0.74 13.09
N SER A 172 18.11 0.00 12.62
CA SER A 172 17.01 0.52 11.79
C SER A 172 15.64 0.47 12.44
N PHE A 173 15.48 -0.19 13.60
CA PHE A 173 14.14 -0.39 14.19
C PHE A 173 13.37 0.91 14.52
N LEU A 174 14.06 2.03 14.69
CA LEU A 174 13.45 3.35 14.90
C LEU A 174 13.07 4.06 13.60
N SER A 175 13.83 3.83 12.54
CA SER A 175 13.75 4.59 11.28
C SER A 175 13.20 3.81 10.10
N HIS A 176 13.18 2.46 10.18
CA HIS A 176 12.75 1.60 9.07
C HIS A 176 11.37 1.98 8.52
N TYR A 177 10.47 2.46 9.36
CA TYR A 177 9.12 2.86 8.93
C TYR A 177 9.15 4.09 8.01
N TYR A 178 10.07 5.01 8.25
CA TYR A 178 10.16 6.28 7.53
C TYR A 178 11.13 6.22 6.36
N LEU A 179 12.39 5.84 6.61
CA LEU A 179 13.48 6.00 5.67
C LEU A 179 13.44 5.00 4.50
N TYR A 180 13.88 5.47 3.35
CA TYR A 180 14.10 4.70 2.14
C TYR A 180 15.60 4.50 1.94
N HIS A 181 16.05 3.24 1.85
CA HIS A 181 17.48 2.91 1.81
C HIS A 181 17.94 2.43 0.43
N LYS A 182 17.04 1.81 -0.33
CA LYS A 182 17.38 1.14 -1.58
C LYS A 182 16.40 1.50 -2.70
N HIS A 183 16.93 2.08 -3.79
CA HIS A 183 16.17 2.14 -5.05
C HIS A 183 16.25 0.77 -5.72
N SER A 184 15.13 0.11 -5.94
CA SER A 184 15.07 -1.21 -6.54
C SER A 184 13.95 -1.29 -7.56
N GLN A 185 14.31 -1.21 -8.84
CA GLN A 185 13.38 -1.42 -9.94
C GLN A 185 12.81 -2.85 -9.92
N GLU A 186 13.63 -3.85 -9.63
CA GLU A 186 13.23 -5.25 -9.55
C GLU A 186 12.14 -5.48 -8.49
N ASP A 187 12.36 -4.95 -7.26
CA ASP A 187 11.38 -5.07 -6.20
C ASP A 187 10.07 -4.35 -6.59
N PHE A 188 10.16 -3.15 -7.18
CA PHE A 188 9.00 -2.41 -7.65
C PHE A 188 8.21 -3.17 -8.71
N GLU A 189 8.86 -3.70 -9.73
CA GLU A 189 8.24 -4.48 -10.82
C GLU A 189 7.59 -5.77 -10.28
N LYS A 190 8.26 -6.45 -9.34
CA LYS A 190 7.72 -7.64 -8.68
C LYS A 190 6.36 -7.37 -8.03
N PHE A 191 6.24 -6.28 -7.31
CA PHE A 191 4.99 -5.90 -6.65
C PHE A 191 3.97 -5.32 -7.63
N LEU A 192 4.38 -4.51 -8.59
CA LEU A 192 3.53 -3.97 -9.64
C LEU A 192 2.91 -5.09 -10.51
N SER A 193 3.64 -6.20 -10.71
CA SER A 193 3.13 -7.34 -11.46
C SER A 193 1.93 -8.02 -10.81
N GLN A 194 1.72 -7.85 -9.49
CA GLN A 194 0.55 -8.38 -8.78
C GLN A 194 -0.74 -7.61 -9.09
N LEU A 195 -0.63 -6.40 -9.65
CA LEU A 195 -1.79 -5.60 -10.04
C LEU A 195 -2.31 -6.06 -11.40
N HIS A 196 -3.04 -7.17 -11.43
CA HIS A 196 -3.65 -7.75 -12.63
C HIS A 196 -5.05 -8.30 -12.32
N VAL A 197 -5.85 -8.48 -13.37
CA VAL A 197 -7.29 -8.82 -13.26
C VAL A 197 -7.52 -10.12 -12.49
N GLU A 198 -6.69 -11.14 -12.71
CA GLU A 198 -6.83 -12.45 -12.08
C GLU A 198 -6.53 -12.42 -10.58
N ASN A 199 -5.88 -11.36 -10.08
CA ASN A 199 -5.54 -11.16 -8.67
C ASN A 199 -6.38 -10.04 -8.02
N MET A 200 -7.49 -9.63 -8.64
CA MET A 200 -8.30 -8.55 -8.09
C MET A 200 -9.60 -9.03 -7.46
N GLN A 201 -10.05 -8.29 -6.45
CA GLN A 201 -11.42 -8.29 -5.97
C GLN A 201 -11.96 -6.87 -6.03
N VAL A 202 -13.22 -6.73 -6.41
CA VAL A 202 -13.91 -5.44 -6.56
C VAL A 202 -15.13 -5.41 -5.62
N SER A 203 -15.28 -4.32 -4.92
CA SER A 203 -16.46 -4.07 -4.07
C SER A 203 -16.88 -2.61 -4.11
#